data_856a3e070cf14ba3b2689cc9bcc4b70d
#
_entry.id   856a3e070cf14ba3b2689cc9bcc4b70d
#
_cell.length_a   1.000
_cell.length_b   1.000
_cell.length_c   1.000
_cell.angle_alpha   90.00
_cell.angle_beta   90.00
_cell.angle_gamma   90.00
#
_symmetry.space_group_name_H-M   'P 1'
#
loop_
_entity.id
_entity.type
_entity.pdbx_description
1 polymer ?
#
loop_
_entity_poly.entity_id
_entity_poly.type
_entity_poly.pdbx_seq_one_letter_code
_entity_poly.pdbx_strand_id
1 'polypeptide(L)'
;MTASTPIVVIGGTSGIGLATAELFSRSGTATIVVGRNREKLDQALRQLGPGARGDVADAADRASLDALFAKLAPIGHLVIAASGGAGAGPFAAVAPEDLRRGFEAKFWVHFNSAQAALPHLAKDGSITFVSAASGRFANPGTAGLGAINAAIDRLVATLARELAPLRVNAVAPGVIDTPWWADKPAGLFDRESRKAPLARAGRADEVADAIAFLVRNRFVTGVVLDVDGGLHLT
;
A
#
# COMPACT_ATOMS: atom_id res chain seq x y z
N MET A 1 -28.20 -13.65 -3.30
CA MET A 1 -27.08 -12.69 -3.38
C MET A 1 -25.87 -13.39 -2.75
N THR A 2 -24.89 -13.80 -3.55
CA THR A 2 -23.63 -14.34 -3.02
C THR A 2 -22.96 -13.20 -2.26
N ALA A 3 -22.66 -13.42 -0.97
CA ALA A 3 -21.93 -12.44 -0.17
C ALA A 3 -20.63 -12.10 -0.93
N SER A 4 -20.41 -10.81 -1.22
CA SER A 4 -19.17 -10.38 -1.87
C SER A 4 -18.01 -10.72 -0.93
N THR A 5 -17.00 -11.40 -1.47
CA THR A 5 -15.78 -11.69 -0.71
C THR A 5 -15.13 -10.38 -0.25
N PRO A 6 -14.69 -10.30 1.02
CA PRO A 6 -14.20 -9.06 1.60
C PRO A 6 -12.89 -8.59 0.96
N ILE A 7 -12.65 -7.28 1.03
CA ILE A 7 -11.35 -6.68 0.80
C ILE A 7 -10.62 -6.49 2.13
N VAL A 8 -9.36 -6.89 2.18
CA VAL A 8 -8.47 -6.67 3.34
C VAL A 8 -7.47 -5.56 3.00
N VAL A 9 -7.36 -4.56 3.87
CA VAL A 9 -6.43 -3.43 3.71
C VAL A 9 -5.42 -3.43 4.86
N ILE A 10 -4.21 -3.92 4.59
CA ILE A 10 -3.06 -3.83 5.51
C ILE A 10 -2.53 -2.39 5.50
N GLY A 11 -2.39 -1.79 6.69
CA GLY A 11 -2.07 -0.37 6.80
C GLY A 11 -3.27 0.56 6.56
N GLY A 12 -4.48 0.06 6.75
CA GLY A 12 -5.74 0.78 6.50
C GLY A 12 -6.16 1.78 7.57
N THR A 13 -5.29 2.10 8.54
CA THR A 13 -5.65 2.99 9.66
C THR A 13 -5.32 4.47 9.42
N SER A 14 -4.68 4.82 8.31
CA SER A 14 -4.33 6.20 7.95
C SER A 14 -4.01 6.35 6.45
N GLY A 15 -3.94 7.59 5.99
CA GLY A 15 -3.48 7.96 4.64
C GLY A 15 -4.16 7.18 3.52
N ILE A 16 -3.39 6.69 2.56
CA ILE A 16 -3.88 5.97 1.37
C ILE A 16 -4.69 4.73 1.75
N GLY A 17 -4.22 3.95 2.74
CA GLY A 17 -4.92 2.75 3.18
C GLY A 17 -6.30 3.06 3.76
N LEU A 18 -6.42 4.11 4.59
CA LEU A 18 -7.70 4.54 5.16
C LEU A 18 -8.65 5.05 4.07
N ALA A 19 -8.16 5.89 3.15
CA ALA A 19 -8.96 6.38 2.01
C ALA A 19 -9.46 5.22 1.14
N THR A 20 -8.61 4.20 0.91
CA THR A 20 -9.01 2.98 0.19
C THR A 20 -10.11 2.23 0.94
N ALA A 21 -9.95 2.02 2.26
CA ALA A 21 -10.96 1.35 3.07
C ALA A 21 -12.29 2.12 3.07
N GLU A 22 -12.24 3.46 3.12
CA GLU A 22 -13.41 4.32 3.06
C GLU A 22 -14.16 4.19 1.74
N LEU A 23 -13.44 4.22 0.62
CA LEU A 23 -14.03 4.07 -0.72
C LEU A 23 -14.78 2.73 -0.87
N PHE A 24 -14.18 1.62 -0.42
CA PHE A 24 -14.79 0.31 -0.50
C PHE A 24 -15.95 0.15 0.48
N SER A 25 -15.82 0.60 1.73
CA SER A 25 -16.88 0.56 2.73
C SER A 25 -18.12 1.35 2.27
N ARG A 26 -17.93 2.56 1.73
CA ARG A 26 -19.03 3.38 1.18
C ARG A 26 -19.68 2.75 -0.05
N SER A 27 -18.95 1.95 -0.82
CA SER A 27 -19.53 1.22 -1.96
C SER A 27 -20.23 -0.09 -1.56
N GLY A 28 -20.40 -0.37 -0.26
CA GLY A 28 -21.04 -1.57 0.24
C GLY A 28 -20.19 -2.84 0.18
N THR A 29 -18.90 -2.72 -0.12
CA THR A 29 -17.98 -3.87 -0.10
C THR A 29 -17.59 -4.17 1.35
N ALA A 30 -17.70 -5.43 1.77
CA ALA A 30 -17.21 -5.87 3.09
C ALA A 30 -15.72 -5.54 3.21
N THR A 31 -15.38 -4.62 4.11
CA THR A 31 -14.03 -4.07 4.23
C THR A 31 -13.40 -4.42 5.57
N ILE A 32 -12.20 -4.97 5.54
CA ILE A 32 -11.43 -5.35 6.72
C ILE A 32 -10.17 -4.50 6.77
N VAL A 33 -10.05 -3.71 7.83
CA VAL A 33 -8.90 -2.84 8.07
C VAL A 33 -7.95 -3.52 9.04
N VAL A 34 -6.67 -3.56 8.68
CA VAL A 34 -5.63 -4.14 9.52
C VAL A 34 -4.57 -3.10 9.87
N GLY A 35 -4.24 -3.01 11.14
CA GLY A 35 -3.20 -2.15 11.67
C GLY A 35 -2.65 -2.68 12.98
N ARG A 36 -1.43 -2.28 13.34
CA ARG A 36 -0.74 -2.75 14.56
C ARG A 36 -1.14 -2.00 15.83
N ASN A 37 -1.70 -0.80 15.71
CA ASN A 37 -2.10 0.03 16.83
C ASN A 37 -3.61 0.01 17.00
N ARG A 38 -4.07 -0.49 18.16
CA ARG A 38 -5.49 -0.65 18.48
C ARG A 38 -6.25 0.66 18.49
N GLU A 39 -5.70 1.71 19.06
CA GLU A 39 -6.38 3.01 19.16
C GLU A 39 -6.61 3.65 17.79
N LYS A 40 -5.57 3.61 16.91
CA LYS A 40 -5.68 4.08 15.53
C LYS A 40 -6.69 3.25 14.73
N LEU A 41 -6.75 1.93 14.98
CA LEU A 41 -7.71 1.06 14.34
C LEU A 41 -9.14 1.42 14.77
N ASP A 42 -9.38 1.60 16.07
CA ASP A 42 -10.69 1.96 16.58
C ASP A 42 -11.14 3.35 16.09
N GLN A 43 -10.20 4.31 15.93
CA GLN A 43 -10.48 5.60 15.32
C GLN A 43 -10.87 5.47 13.84
N ALA A 44 -10.13 4.67 13.08
CA ALA A 44 -10.43 4.40 11.67
C ALA A 44 -11.81 3.75 11.51
N LEU A 45 -12.15 2.78 12.34
CA LEU A 45 -13.45 2.10 12.30
C LEU A 45 -14.62 3.04 12.61
N ARG A 46 -14.45 3.98 13.54
CA ARG A 46 -15.48 5.02 13.78
C ARG A 46 -15.72 5.90 12.56
N GLN A 47 -14.66 6.21 11.80
CA GLN A 47 -14.76 7.00 10.56
C GLN A 47 -15.42 6.20 9.41
N LEU A 48 -15.09 4.91 9.30
CA LEU A 48 -15.57 4.04 8.23
C LEU A 48 -17.03 3.60 8.41
N GLY A 49 -17.53 3.63 9.65
CA GLY A 49 -18.89 3.22 9.98
C GLY A 49 -19.11 1.69 9.94
N PRO A 50 -20.37 1.22 9.98
CA PRO A 50 -20.71 -0.18 10.24
C PRO A 50 -20.37 -1.15 9.09
N GLY A 51 -20.02 -0.63 7.90
CA GLY A 51 -19.61 -1.44 6.75
C GLY A 51 -18.18 -2.00 6.84
N ALA A 52 -17.40 -1.56 7.81
CA ALA A 52 -16.02 -1.99 8.01
C ALA A 52 -15.86 -2.70 9.35
N ARG A 53 -14.93 -3.66 9.37
CA ARG A 53 -14.43 -4.29 10.60
C ARG A 53 -12.91 -4.20 10.65
N GLY A 54 -12.33 -4.40 11.83
CA GLY A 54 -10.89 -4.29 12.00
C GLY A 54 -10.29 -5.44 12.76
N ASP A 55 -9.05 -5.76 12.44
CA ASP A 55 -8.21 -6.69 13.17
C ASP A 55 -6.83 -6.06 13.45
N VAL A 56 -6.30 -6.35 14.64
CA VAL A 56 -4.95 -5.95 15.02
C VAL A 56 -4.00 -7.05 14.58
N ALA A 57 -3.01 -6.70 13.74
CA ALA A 57 -1.91 -7.58 13.41
C ALA A 57 -0.64 -6.77 13.13
N ASP A 58 0.50 -7.33 13.50
CA ASP A 58 1.79 -6.81 13.08
C ASP A 58 2.19 -7.47 11.76
N ALA A 59 2.17 -6.70 10.69
CA ALA A 59 2.54 -7.20 9.37
C ALA A 59 4.06 -7.46 9.20
N ALA A 60 4.89 -7.08 10.16
CA ALA A 60 6.29 -7.50 10.23
C ALA A 60 6.45 -8.90 10.83
N ASP A 61 5.46 -9.39 11.59
CA ASP A 61 5.46 -10.73 12.18
C ASP A 61 4.65 -11.70 11.32
N ARG A 62 5.33 -12.69 10.77
CA ARG A 62 4.72 -13.71 9.90
C ARG A 62 3.67 -14.53 10.64
N ALA A 63 3.89 -14.91 11.88
CA ALA A 63 2.93 -15.70 12.66
C ALA A 63 1.64 -14.91 12.94
N SER A 64 1.76 -13.61 13.19
CA SER A 64 0.62 -12.69 13.30
C SER A 64 -0.20 -12.62 12.02
N LEU A 65 0.46 -12.58 10.85
CA LEU A 65 -0.23 -12.60 9.55
C LEU A 65 -0.92 -13.94 9.26
N ASP A 66 -0.26 -15.07 9.53
CA ASP A 66 -0.84 -16.40 9.32
C ASP A 66 -2.11 -16.58 10.18
N ALA A 67 -2.07 -16.18 11.45
CA ALA A 67 -3.23 -16.21 12.35
C ALA A 67 -4.35 -15.28 11.88
N LEU A 68 -4.00 -14.07 11.40
CA LEU A 68 -4.96 -13.12 10.84
C LEU A 68 -5.71 -13.73 9.65
N PHE A 69 -4.99 -14.21 8.63
CA PHE A 69 -5.62 -14.66 7.40
C PHE A 69 -6.40 -15.95 7.59
N ALA A 70 -5.97 -16.86 8.45
CA ALA A 70 -6.73 -18.04 8.81
C ALA A 70 -8.11 -17.69 9.42
N LYS A 71 -8.19 -16.61 10.21
CA LYS A 71 -9.42 -16.09 10.81
C LYS A 71 -10.34 -15.41 9.80
N LEU A 72 -9.76 -14.76 8.77
CA LEU A 72 -10.50 -13.90 7.84
C LEU A 72 -11.01 -14.62 6.59
N ALA A 73 -10.51 -15.82 6.29
CA ALA A 73 -10.80 -16.55 5.06
C ALA A 73 -12.30 -16.83 4.86
N PRO A 74 -12.77 -16.86 3.60
CA PRO A 74 -12.08 -16.46 2.37
C PRO A 74 -12.04 -14.94 2.15
N ILE A 75 -10.98 -14.43 1.52
CA ILE A 75 -10.86 -13.01 1.14
C ILE A 75 -10.83 -12.85 -0.39
N GLY A 76 -11.44 -11.79 -0.89
CA GLY A 76 -11.49 -11.52 -2.33
C GLY A 76 -10.29 -10.70 -2.81
N HIS A 77 -9.94 -9.68 -2.06
CA HIS A 77 -8.90 -8.74 -2.47
C HIS A 77 -8.02 -8.36 -1.28
N LEU A 78 -6.72 -8.22 -1.54
CA LEU A 78 -5.73 -7.75 -0.59
C LEU A 78 -5.09 -6.45 -1.10
N VAL A 79 -5.14 -5.39 -0.28
CA VAL A 79 -4.40 -4.15 -0.51
C VAL A 79 -3.35 -4.00 0.59
N ILE A 80 -2.10 -3.77 0.21
CA ILE A 80 -1.00 -3.61 1.17
C ILE A 80 -0.47 -2.18 1.05
N ALA A 81 -0.91 -1.33 1.98
CA ALA A 81 -0.60 0.10 2.04
C ALA A 81 0.31 0.46 3.23
N ALA A 82 0.88 -0.53 3.90
CA ALA A 82 1.83 -0.30 4.97
C ALA A 82 3.10 0.37 4.43
N SER A 83 3.61 1.36 5.14
CA SER A 83 4.75 2.16 4.71
C SER A 83 5.69 2.49 5.87
N GLY A 84 6.97 2.61 5.54
CA GLY A 84 8.02 3.17 6.40
C GLY A 84 8.75 4.29 5.66
N GLY A 85 9.58 5.05 6.38
CA GLY A 85 10.35 6.17 5.82
C GLY A 85 11.86 6.06 6.04
N ALA A 86 12.35 4.95 6.58
CA ALA A 86 13.78 4.72 6.78
C ALA A 86 14.50 4.47 5.44
N GLY A 87 15.78 4.85 5.35
CA GLY A 87 16.58 4.75 4.12
C GLY A 87 16.52 5.99 3.21
N ALA A 88 15.83 7.06 3.63
CA ALA A 88 15.89 8.36 2.95
C ALA A 88 17.15 9.13 3.36
N GLY A 89 17.69 9.93 2.42
CA GLY A 89 18.82 10.80 2.65
C GLY A 89 19.88 10.71 1.55
N PRO A 90 20.88 11.63 1.55
CA PRO A 90 22.00 11.59 0.62
C PRO A 90 22.73 10.23 0.72
N PHE A 91 23.04 9.62 -0.41
CA PHE A 91 23.63 8.27 -0.46
C PHE A 91 24.86 8.11 0.45
N ALA A 92 25.75 9.10 0.47
CA ALA A 92 26.96 9.09 1.29
C ALA A 92 26.69 9.16 2.81
N ALA A 93 25.47 9.52 3.23
CA ALA A 93 25.11 9.69 4.65
C ALA A 93 24.11 8.65 5.16
N VAL A 94 23.47 7.88 4.26
CA VAL A 94 22.53 6.83 4.68
C VAL A 94 23.30 5.67 5.30
N ALA A 95 23.03 5.40 6.57
CA ALA A 95 23.62 4.24 7.24
C ALA A 95 23.01 2.93 6.67
N PRO A 96 23.82 1.88 6.46
CA PRO A 96 23.31 0.58 6.01
C PRO A 96 22.18 0.02 6.88
N GLU A 97 22.23 0.29 8.18
CA GLU A 97 21.22 -0.10 9.16
C GLU A 97 19.86 0.60 8.90
N ASP A 98 19.89 1.87 8.48
CA ASP A 98 18.68 2.60 8.12
C ASP A 98 18.02 2.01 6.87
N LEU A 99 18.83 1.64 5.89
CA LEU A 99 18.34 0.95 4.70
C LEU A 99 17.74 -0.41 5.06
N ARG A 100 18.42 -1.21 5.91
CA ARG A 100 17.86 -2.49 6.39
C ARG A 100 16.51 -2.28 7.08
N ARG A 101 16.41 -1.31 8.00
CA ARG A 101 15.13 -0.96 8.65
C ARG A 101 14.06 -0.55 7.64
N GLY A 102 14.45 0.14 6.56
CA GLY A 102 13.53 0.49 5.48
C GLY A 102 12.97 -0.73 4.75
N PHE A 103 13.84 -1.70 4.42
CA PHE A 103 13.42 -2.98 3.84
C PHE A 103 12.49 -3.75 4.79
N GLU A 104 12.83 -3.85 6.07
CA GLU A 104 11.99 -4.52 7.08
C GLU A 104 10.62 -3.85 7.21
N ALA A 105 10.60 -2.52 7.29
CA ALA A 105 9.37 -1.76 7.51
C ALA A 105 8.44 -1.70 6.29
N LYS A 106 8.93 -1.99 5.08
CA LYS A 106 8.12 -1.91 3.87
C LYS A 106 8.21 -3.17 3.01
N PHE A 107 9.36 -3.52 2.45
CA PHE A 107 9.46 -4.65 1.51
C PHE A 107 9.00 -5.97 2.16
N TRP A 108 9.56 -6.30 3.33
CA TRP A 108 9.20 -7.55 4.01
C TRP A 108 7.74 -7.57 4.47
N VAL A 109 7.20 -6.43 4.90
CA VAL A 109 5.78 -6.30 5.22
C VAL A 109 4.91 -6.63 3.99
N HIS A 110 5.26 -6.11 2.82
CA HIS A 110 4.53 -6.38 1.58
C HIS A 110 4.66 -7.84 1.14
N PHE A 111 5.88 -8.37 1.16
CA PHE A 111 6.17 -9.74 0.80
C PHE A 111 5.45 -10.74 1.70
N ASN A 112 5.63 -10.61 3.02
CA ASN A 112 5.05 -11.50 4.01
C ASN A 112 3.51 -11.45 3.99
N SER A 113 2.92 -10.25 3.87
CA SER A 113 1.46 -10.10 3.80
C SER A 113 0.88 -10.78 2.57
N ALA A 114 1.50 -10.59 1.40
CA ALA A 114 1.07 -11.24 0.17
C ALA A 114 1.17 -12.77 0.31
N GLN A 115 2.32 -13.28 0.75
CA GLN A 115 2.56 -14.72 0.85
C GLN A 115 1.64 -15.39 1.89
N ALA A 116 1.42 -14.78 3.06
CA ALA A 116 0.53 -15.32 4.09
C ALA A 116 -0.94 -15.34 3.65
N ALA A 117 -1.35 -14.39 2.78
CA ALA A 117 -2.71 -14.32 2.29
C ALA A 117 -3.03 -15.36 1.20
N LEU A 118 -2.04 -15.87 0.46
CA LEU A 118 -2.27 -16.73 -0.72
C LEU A 118 -3.21 -17.91 -0.48
N PRO A 119 -3.09 -18.70 0.60
CA PRO A 119 -3.98 -19.83 0.84
C PRO A 119 -5.45 -19.44 1.07
N HIS A 120 -5.70 -18.16 1.33
CA HIS A 120 -6.98 -17.62 1.77
C HIS A 120 -7.64 -16.72 0.73
N LEU A 121 -6.91 -16.36 -0.36
CA LEU A 121 -7.41 -15.54 -1.45
C LEU A 121 -8.30 -16.34 -2.40
N ALA A 122 -9.41 -15.73 -2.82
CA ALA A 122 -10.22 -16.25 -3.91
C ALA A 122 -9.39 -16.32 -5.19
N LYS A 123 -9.56 -17.39 -5.98
CA LYS A 123 -8.80 -17.61 -7.22
C LYS A 123 -8.95 -16.48 -8.25
N ASP A 124 -10.11 -15.84 -8.29
CA ASP A 124 -10.41 -14.70 -9.16
C ASP A 124 -10.22 -13.35 -8.47
N GLY A 125 -9.58 -13.37 -7.31
CA GLY A 125 -9.28 -12.19 -6.50
C GLY A 125 -8.12 -11.34 -7.03
N SER A 126 -7.61 -10.46 -6.16
CA SER A 126 -6.42 -9.66 -6.49
C SER A 126 -5.57 -9.26 -5.29
N ILE A 127 -4.29 -9.02 -5.55
CA ILE A 127 -3.35 -8.34 -4.67
C ILE A 127 -2.99 -7.00 -5.30
N THR A 128 -3.07 -5.91 -4.52
CA THR A 128 -2.60 -4.58 -4.94
C THR A 128 -1.58 -4.06 -3.92
N PHE A 129 -0.37 -3.87 -4.38
CA PHE A 129 0.71 -3.27 -3.59
C PHE A 129 0.66 -1.74 -3.71
N VAL A 130 1.07 -1.03 -2.64
CA VAL A 130 1.32 0.41 -2.68
C VAL A 130 2.82 0.63 -2.57
N SER A 131 3.49 0.79 -3.71
CA SER A 131 4.92 1.11 -3.78
C SER A 131 5.15 2.63 -3.60
N ALA A 132 5.92 3.26 -4.43
CA ALA A 132 6.02 4.72 -4.55
C ALA A 132 6.77 5.10 -5.85
N ALA A 133 6.52 6.30 -6.36
CA ALA A 133 7.19 6.85 -7.53
C ALA A 133 8.74 6.81 -7.44
N SER A 134 9.30 6.90 -6.22
CA SER A 134 10.76 6.78 -6.00
C SER A 134 11.38 5.47 -6.49
N GLY A 135 10.59 4.41 -6.71
CA GLY A 135 11.08 3.18 -7.35
C GLY A 135 11.30 3.32 -8.86
N ARG A 136 10.82 4.38 -9.46
CA ARG A 136 10.75 4.57 -10.93
C ARG A 136 11.42 5.83 -11.43
N PHE A 137 11.66 6.83 -10.60
CA PHE A 137 12.35 8.07 -10.99
C PHE A 137 13.56 8.33 -10.09
N ALA A 138 14.52 9.09 -10.61
CA ALA A 138 15.77 9.41 -9.93
C ALA A 138 15.68 10.78 -9.25
N ASN A 139 15.56 10.78 -7.93
CA ASN A 139 15.61 12.02 -7.13
C ASN A 139 16.75 11.92 -6.11
N PRO A 140 17.69 12.88 -6.06
CA PRO A 140 18.75 12.90 -5.05
C PRO A 140 18.17 12.74 -3.64
N GLY A 141 18.80 11.88 -2.83
CA GLY A 141 18.33 11.57 -1.46
C GLY A 141 17.28 10.47 -1.37
N THR A 142 16.90 9.81 -2.47
CA THR A 142 15.92 8.72 -2.46
C THR A 142 16.50 7.36 -2.86
N ALA A 143 17.82 7.20 -2.96
CA ALA A 143 18.43 5.95 -3.42
C ALA A 143 17.97 4.72 -2.62
N GLY A 144 17.88 4.82 -1.29
CA GLY A 144 17.39 3.73 -0.45
C GLY A 144 15.87 3.49 -0.61
N LEU A 145 15.07 4.55 -0.61
CA LEU A 145 13.63 4.45 -0.86
C LEU A 145 13.35 3.90 -2.25
N GLY A 146 14.14 4.32 -3.25
CA GLY A 146 14.05 3.83 -4.62
C GLY A 146 14.30 2.32 -4.71
N ALA A 147 15.36 1.83 -4.07
CA ALA A 147 15.67 0.41 -4.04
C ALA A 147 14.53 -0.42 -3.40
N ILE A 148 13.96 0.04 -2.28
CA ILE A 148 12.86 -0.63 -1.58
C ILE A 148 11.62 -0.70 -2.48
N ASN A 149 11.24 0.42 -3.11
CA ASN A 149 10.03 0.48 -3.93
C ASN A 149 10.20 -0.26 -5.27
N ALA A 150 11.37 -0.16 -5.89
CA ALA A 150 11.68 -0.94 -7.09
C ALA A 150 11.66 -2.45 -6.84
N ALA A 151 12.08 -2.92 -5.65
CA ALA A 151 11.96 -4.32 -5.27
C ALA A 151 10.49 -4.77 -5.21
N ILE A 152 9.57 -3.94 -4.67
CA ILE A 152 8.14 -4.23 -4.67
C ILE A 152 7.60 -4.24 -6.10
N ASP A 153 7.94 -3.23 -6.92
CA ASP A 153 7.48 -3.13 -8.31
C ASP A 153 7.91 -4.36 -9.12
N ARG A 154 9.11 -4.86 -8.86
CA ARG A 154 9.61 -6.06 -9.57
C ARG A 154 8.85 -7.32 -9.24
N LEU A 155 8.31 -7.46 -8.03
CA LEU A 155 7.47 -8.61 -7.65
C LEU A 155 6.21 -8.70 -8.52
N VAL A 156 5.60 -7.55 -8.86
CA VAL A 156 4.29 -7.48 -9.50
C VAL A 156 4.22 -8.31 -10.78
N ALA A 157 5.12 -8.09 -11.73
CA ALA A 157 5.09 -8.77 -13.00
C ALA A 157 5.36 -10.28 -12.88
N THR A 158 6.21 -10.68 -11.94
CA THR A 158 6.52 -12.09 -11.67
C THR A 158 5.32 -12.79 -11.04
N LEU A 159 4.77 -12.21 -9.96
CA LEU A 159 3.64 -12.79 -9.24
C LEU A 159 2.35 -12.82 -10.09
N ALA A 160 2.15 -11.83 -10.97
CA ALA A 160 1.01 -11.83 -11.88
C ALA A 160 1.01 -13.04 -12.84
N ARG A 161 2.18 -13.53 -13.22
CA ARG A 161 2.32 -14.74 -14.03
C ARG A 161 2.25 -16.03 -13.22
N GLU A 162 2.91 -16.03 -12.07
CA GLU A 162 3.04 -17.21 -11.22
C GLU A 162 1.71 -17.58 -10.52
N LEU A 163 0.94 -16.58 -10.13
CA LEU A 163 -0.28 -16.76 -9.35
C LEU A 163 -1.57 -16.73 -10.18
N ALA A 164 -1.47 -16.63 -11.51
CA ALA A 164 -2.66 -16.60 -12.36
C ALA A 164 -3.61 -17.78 -12.05
N PRO A 165 -4.93 -17.55 -11.99
CA PRO A 165 -5.67 -16.37 -12.44
C PRO A 165 -5.81 -15.25 -11.41
N LEU A 166 -5.21 -15.35 -10.21
CA LEU A 166 -5.14 -14.27 -9.24
C LEU A 166 -4.40 -13.07 -9.88
N ARG A 167 -5.01 -11.89 -9.82
CA ARG A 167 -4.39 -10.70 -10.39
C ARG A 167 -3.47 -10.01 -9.40
N VAL A 168 -2.32 -9.55 -9.85
CA VAL A 168 -1.34 -8.84 -9.02
C VAL A 168 -0.95 -7.55 -9.69
N ASN A 169 -1.14 -6.42 -9.00
CA ASN A 169 -0.82 -5.09 -9.50
C ASN A 169 -0.20 -4.23 -8.38
N ALA A 170 0.30 -3.06 -8.74
CA ALA A 170 0.69 -2.03 -7.79
C ALA A 170 0.20 -0.65 -8.23
N VAL A 171 0.10 0.26 -7.28
CA VAL A 171 0.12 1.71 -7.52
C VAL A 171 1.46 2.26 -7.04
N ALA A 172 2.01 3.25 -7.76
CA ALA A 172 3.22 3.97 -7.41
C ALA A 172 2.88 5.45 -7.15
N PRO A 173 2.47 5.82 -5.91
CA PRO A 173 2.13 7.19 -5.57
C PRO A 173 3.34 8.11 -5.60
N GLY A 174 3.13 9.36 -6.02
CA GLY A 174 4.07 10.47 -5.86
C GLY A 174 4.03 11.06 -4.44
N VAL A 175 4.09 12.38 -4.38
CA VAL A 175 3.90 13.14 -3.13
C VAL A 175 2.41 13.24 -2.84
N ILE A 176 1.94 12.52 -1.81
CA ILE A 176 0.53 12.47 -1.43
C ILE A 176 0.36 13.11 -0.06
N ASP A 177 -0.64 13.99 0.08
CA ASP A 177 -0.99 14.62 1.35
C ASP A 177 -1.57 13.58 2.33
N THR A 178 -0.74 13.18 3.27
CA THR A 178 -1.04 12.15 4.28
C THR A 178 -0.23 12.41 5.55
N PRO A 179 -0.60 11.80 6.69
CA PRO A 179 0.18 11.88 7.92
C PRO A 179 1.64 11.39 7.82
N TRP A 180 2.03 10.73 6.72
CA TRP A 180 3.42 10.30 6.49
C TRP A 180 4.42 11.48 6.49
N TRP A 181 3.94 12.68 6.20
CA TRP A 181 4.78 13.89 6.15
C TRP A 181 4.92 14.59 7.51
N ALA A 182 4.14 14.20 8.55
CA ALA A 182 4.08 14.92 9.81
C ALA A 182 5.44 15.07 10.52
N ASP A 183 6.29 14.03 10.42
CA ASP A 183 7.62 13.99 11.07
C ASP A 183 8.75 14.36 10.10
N LYS A 184 8.46 14.97 8.95
CA LYS A 184 9.46 15.37 7.97
C LYS A 184 9.89 16.83 8.18
N PRO A 185 11.11 17.21 7.73
CA PRO A 185 11.57 18.60 7.84
C PRO A 185 10.55 19.60 7.27
N ALA A 186 10.41 20.74 7.95
CA ALA A 186 9.51 21.81 7.51
C ALA A 186 9.83 22.25 6.06
N GLY A 187 8.78 22.49 5.27
CA GLY A 187 8.88 22.88 3.87
C GLY A 187 9.31 21.78 2.89
N LEU A 188 9.65 20.57 3.39
CA LEU A 188 10.00 19.46 2.50
C LEU A 188 8.78 19.04 1.65
N PHE A 189 7.63 18.89 2.28
CA PHE A 189 6.38 18.51 1.60
C PHE A 189 6.04 19.49 0.47
N ASP A 190 6.04 20.79 0.75
CA ASP A 190 5.71 21.83 -0.25
C ASP A 190 6.71 21.85 -1.41
N ARG A 191 8.01 21.67 -1.11
CA ARG A 191 9.04 21.61 -2.15
C ARG A 191 8.88 20.40 -3.04
N GLU A 192 8.70 19.23 -2.46
CA GLU A 192 8.60 17.98 -3.21
C GLU A 192 7.27 17.90 -4.01
N SER A 193 6.17 18.42 -3.47
CA SER A 193 4.87 18.41 -4.16
C SER A 193 4.85 19.23 -5.45
N ARG A 194 5.69 20.27 -5.54
CA ARG A 194 5.78 21.16 -6.72
C ARG A 194 6.65 20.61 -7.85
N LYS A 195 7.40 19.53 -7.63
CA LYS A 195 8.24 18.91 -8.65
C LYS A 195 7.45 18.18 -9.73
N ALA A 196 6.29 17.65 -9.39
CA ALA A 196 5.43 16.99 -10.36
C ALA A 196 4.91 18.00 -11.41
N PRO A 197 4.74 17.62 -12.68
CA PRO A 197 4.12 18.48 -13.70
C PRO A 197 2.79 19.09 -13.30
N LEU A 198 1.97 18.39 -12.51
CA LEU A 198 0.72 18.96 -11.98
C LEU A 198 0.94 19.97 -10.84
N ALA A 199 2.18 20.20 -10.39
CA ALA A 199 2.65 21.21 -9.44
C ALA A 199 1.89 21.24 -8.10
N ARG A 200 1.37 20.09 -7.66
CA ARG A 200 0.68 19.92 -6.38
C ARG A 200 0.91 18.51 -5.81
N ALA A 201 0.66 18.37 -4.52
CA ALA A 201 0.49 17.05 -3.94
C ALA A 201 -0.81 16.38 -4.46
N GLY A 202 -0.79 15.07 -4.59
CA GLY A 202 -1.99 14.27 -4.74
C GLY A 202 -2.71 14.11 -3.40
N ARG A 203 -4.00 13.76 -3.45
CA ARG A 203 -4.78 13.40 -2.27
C ARG A 203 -4.82 11.88 -2.12
N ALA A 204 -5.05 11.41 -0.89
CA ALA A 204 -5.16 9.99 -0.60
C ALA A 204 -6.33 9.31 -1.34
N ASP A 205 -7.44 10.03 -1.58
CA ASP A 205 -8.59 9.56 -2.33
C ASP A 205 -8.29 9.36 -3.84
N GLU A 206 -7.43 10.19 -4.43
CA GLU A 206 -6.99 10.02 -5.84
C GLU A 206 -6.20 8.72 -6.02
N VAL A 207 -5.41 8.33 -5.01
CA VAL A 207 -4.72 7.03 -5.03
C VAL A 207 -5.68 5.87 -4.75
N ALA A 208 -6.66 6.08 -3.85
CA ALA A 208 -7.69 5.08 -3.57
C ALA A 208 -8.54 4.75 -4.80
N ASP A 209 -8.86 5.74 -5.64
CA ASP A 209 -9.56 5.54 -6.92
C ASP A 209 -8.76 4.66 -7.88
N ALA A 210 -7.44 4.87 -7.98
CA ALA A 210 -6.55 4.04 -8.78
C ALA A 210 -6.48 2.59 -8.25
N ILE A 211 -6.41 2.41 -6.93
CA ILE A 211 -6.48 1.09 -6.30
C ILE A 211 -7.83 0.44 -6.61
N ALA A 212 -8.94 1.17 -6.49
CA ALA A 212 -10.26 0.64 -6.80
C ALA A 212 -10.40 0.23 -8.27
N PHE A 213 -9.81 1.00 -9.20
CA PHE A 213 -9.72 0.60 -10.60
C PHE A 213 -9.01 -0.75 -10.76
N LEU A 214 -7.84 -0.93 -10.16
CA LEU A 214 -7.06 -2.18 -10.25
C LEU A 214 -7.78 -3.37 -9.60
N VAL A 215 -8.52 -3.14 -8.53
CA VAL A 215 -9.33 -4.17 -7.86
C VAL A 215 -10.52 -4.59 -8.73
N ARG A 216 -11.25 -3.63 -9.30
CA ARG A 216 -12.51 -3.87 -10.04
C ARG A 216 -12.29 -4.32 -11.48
N ASN A 217 -11.23 -3.85 -12.14
CA ASN A 217 -10.95 -4.21 -13.53
C ASN A 217 -10.36 -5.62 -13.62
N ARG A 218 -11.16 -6.55 -14.09
CA ARG A 218 -10.84 -7.99 -14.13
C ARG A 218 -9.85 -8.37 -15.24
N PHE A 219 -9.48 -7.43 -16.11
CA PHE A 219 -8.55 -7.67 -17.23
C PHE A 219 -7.20 -6.97 -17.08
N VAL A 220 -6.93 -6.39 -15.90
CA VAL A 220 -5.65 -5.74 -15.58
C VAL A 220 -4.89 -6.57 -14.56
N THR A 221 -3.69 -7.02 -14.94
CA THR A 221 -2.73 -7.70 -14.07
C THR A 221 -1.30 -7.43 -14.53
N GLY A 222 -0.34 -7.44 -13.60
CA GLY A 222 1.08 -7.25 -13.88
C GLY A 222 1.50 -5.79 -14.08
N VAL A 223 0.65 -4.81 -13.76
CA VAL A 223 0.96 -3.39 -13.93
C VAL A 223 1.37 -2.72 -12.63
N VAL A 224 2.26 -1.74 -12.75
CA VAL A 224 2.54 -0.72 -11.73
C VAL A 224 2.00 0.59 -12.29
N LEU A 225 0.92 1.09 -11.70
CA LEU A 225 0.23 2.30 -12.14
C LEU A 225 0.79 3.52 -11.40
N ASP A 226 1.41 4.44 -12.13
CA ASP A 226 1.89 5.69 -11.58
C ASP A 226 0.70 6.61 -11.23
N VAL A 227 0.67 7.11 -9.97
CA VAL A 227 -0.33 8.05 -9.45
C VAL A 227 0.43 9.17 -8.77
N ASP A 228 1.16 9.96 -9.56
CA ASP A 228 2.25 10.82 -9.08
C ASP A 228 2.24 12.24 -9.66
N GLY A 229 1.18 12.59 -10.41
CA GLY A 229 1.08 13.89 -11.07
C GLY A 229 2.11 14.11 -12.17
N GLY A 230 2.69 13.03 -12.71
CA GLY A 230 3.72 13.04 -13.73
C GLY A 230 5.15 13.14 -13.16
N LEU A 231 5.34 12.97 -11.86
CA LEU A 231 6.65 13.11 -11.19
C LEU A 231 7.72 12.19 -11.80
N HIS A 232 7.35 11.00 -12.25
CA HIS A 232 8.27 10.04 -12.89
C HIS A 232 8.81 10.48 -14.25
N LEU A 233 8.25 11.57 -14.83
CA LEU A 233 8.69 12.15 -16.11
C LEU A 233 9.76 13.25 -15.95
N THR A 234 10.09 13.63 -14.70
CA THR A 234 11.01 14.75 -14.39
C THR A 234 12.43 14.30 -14.11
#